data_fe2bef7764224188de446789b123005c
#
_entry.id   fe2bef7764224188de446789b123005c
#
_cell.length_a   1.000
_cell.length_b   1.000
_cell.length_c   1.000
_cell.angle_alpha   90.00
_cell.angle_beta   90.00
_cell.angle_gamma   90.00
#
_symmetry.space_group_name_H-M   'P 1'
#
loop_
_entity.id
_entity.type
_entity.pdbx_description
1 polymer ?
#
loop_
_entity_poly.entity_id
_entity_poly.type
_entity_poly.pdbx_seq_one_letter_code
_entity_poly.pdbx_strand_id
1 'polypeptide(L)'
;QQDVTDWAIQFARCYETAGITNTDRIQITPGYGLWTAGIGFQLGAEHLGAMAIPMGPGNTEKQLRMMQDLKSTVLCATSSYALLLAEEIAERGIRDKLCLRKGVIGSERWGDKMRARIAGELGVEIYDIYGLTEVYGPGIGISCDAHHGMHVWDDYVYVEVVDPDTGAPVPDGEVGELVLTTLRKQGAPLIRYRTHDLTRIIPGDCTCGF
;
A
#
# COMPACT_ATOMS: atom_id res chain seq x y z
N GLN A 1 2.08 2.03 -22.35
CA GLN A 1 2.91 3.08 -21.72
C GLN A 1 2.07 4.01 -20.86
N GLN A 2 0.87 4.43 -21.32
CA GLN A 2 -0.04 5.27 -20.51
C GLN A 2 -0.46 4.60 -19.20
N ASP A 3 -0.79 3.31 -19.22
CA ASP A 3 -1.19 2.58 -18.02
C ASP A 3 -0.09 2.57 -16.93
N VAL A 4 1.18 2.54 -17.33
CA VAL A 4 2.31 2.62 -16.39
C VAL A 4 2.39 4.03 -15.76
N THR A 5 2.18 5.07 -16.56
CA THR A 5 2.13 6.45 -16.07
C THR A 5 0.96 6.65 -15.11
N ASP A 6 -0.22 6.15 -15.48
CA ASP A 6 -1.42 6.23 -14.65
C ASP A 6 -1.22 5.48 -13.31
N TRP A 7 -0.55 4.34 -13.34
CA TRP A 7 -0.20 3.60 -12.14
C TRP A 7 0.79 4.35 -11.23
N ALA A 8 1.83 4.96 -11.82
CA ALA A 8 2.77 5.79 -11.07
C ALA A 8 2.08 6.97 -10.38
N ILE A 9 1.10 7.60 -11.03
CA ILE A 9 0.29 8.70 -10.46
C ILE A 9 -0.55 8.18 -9.28
N GLN A 10 -1.27 7.06 -9.45
CA GLN A 10 -2.06 6.47 -8.36
C GLN A 10 -1.18 6.16 -7.14
N PHE A 11 0.00 5.61 -7.39
CA PHE A 11 0.94 5.28 -6.33
C PHE A 11 1.52 6.51 -5.62
N ALA A 12 1.83 7.57 -6.37
CA ALA A 12 2.25 8.84 -5.78
C ALA A 12 1.16 9.45 -4.90
N ARG A 13 -0.11 9.40 -5.32
CA ARG A 13 -1.26 9.80 -4.49
C ARG A 13 -1.34 8.99 -3.19
N CYS A 14 -1.03 7.69 -3.23
CA CYS A 14 -0.94 6.88 -2.00
C CYS A 14 0.11 7.44 -1.05
N TYR A 15 1.28 7.80 -1.54
CA TYR A 15 2.32 8.39 -0.71
C TYR A 15 1.90 9.76 -0.16
N GLU A 16 1.32 10.62 -0.98
CA GLU A 16 0.81 11.93 -0.56
C GLU A 16 -0.27 11.80 0.52
N THR A 17 -1.23 10.88 0.36
CA THR A 17 -2.25 10.56 1.36
C THR A 17 -1.64 10.11 2.69
N ALA A 18 -0.54 9.37 2.63
CA ALA A 18 0.23 8.98 3.80
C ALA A 18 1.15 10.09 4.34
N GLY A 19 1.09 11.32 3.80
CA GLY A 19 1.94 12.44 4.19
C GLY A 19 3.43 12.20 3.91
N ILE A 20 3.73 11.42 2.88
CA ILE A 20 5.08 11.18 2.38
C ILE A 20 5.36 12.21 1.28
N THR A 21 6.55 12.75 1.25
CA THR A 21 6.94 13.86 0.39
C THR A 21 8.20 13.54 -0.43
N ASN A 22 8.57 14.44 -1.33
CA ASN A 22 9.79 14.34 -2.13
C ASN A 22 11.08 14.38 -1.31
N THR A 23 11.03 14.71 -0.02
CA THR A 23 12.20 14.70 0.88
C THR A 23 12.42 13.34 1.53
N ASP A 24 11.52 12.39 1.33
CA ASP A 24 11.58 11.08 1.93
C ASP A 24 12.52 10.12 1.21
N ARG A 25 12.99 9.14 1.96
CA ARG A 25 13.81 8.03 1.52
C ARG A 25 13.04 6.74 1.75
N ILE A 26 12.54 6.17 0.67
CA ILE A 26 11.55 5.10 0.67
C ILE A 26 12.26 3.78 0.42
N GLN A 27 12.39 2.96 1.45
CA GLN A 27 12.96 1.62 1.33
C GLN A 27 11.88 0.63 0.90
N ILE A 28 12.11 -0.01 -0.25
CA ILE A 28 11.15 -0.89 -0.92
C ILE A 28 11.63 -2.33 -0.78
N THR A 29 10.94 -3.11 0.02
CA THR A 29 11.28 -4.51 0.28
C THR A 29 10.44 -5.52 -0.52
N PRO A 30 9.25 -5.20 -1.08
CA PRO A 30 8.53 -6.10 -1.96
C PRO A 30 9.34 -6.53 -3.18
N GLY A 31 9.01 -7.72 -3.72
CA GLY A 31 9.69 -8.31 -4.85
C GLY A 31 9.58 -7.50 -6.13
N TYR A 32 10.63 -7.59 -6.94
CA TYR A 32 10.69 -7.11 -8.32
C TYR A 32 10.58 -8.30 -9.27
N GLY A 33 10.04 -8.10 -10.44
CA GLY A 33 9.87 -9.15 -11.45
C GLY A 33 8.41 -9.31 -11.88
N LEU A 34 7.94 -10.55 -12.03
CA LEU A 34 6.56 -10.82 -12.45
C LEU A 34 5.51 -10.38 -11.43
N TRP A 35 5.85 -10.39 -10.16
CA TRP A 35 5.04 -9.72 -9.14
C TRP A 35 5.31 -8.23 -9.17
N THR A 36 4.30 -7.44 -9.45
CA THR A 36 4.44 -6.02 -9.80
C THR A 36 4.70 -5.10 -8.62
N ALA A 37 4.61 -5.59 -7.37
CA ALA A 37 4.62 -4.74 -6.20
C ALA A 37 5.86 -3.82 -6.10
N GLY A 38 7.07 -4.38 -6.15
CA GLY A 38 8.30 -3.59 -6.01
C GLY A 38 8.41 -2.45 -7.02
N ILE A 39 8.10 -2.73 -8.28
CA ILE A 39 8.17 -1.70 -9.34
C ILE A 39 7.11 -0.60 -9.15
N GLY A 40 5.92 -0.94 -8.65
CA GLY A 40 4.88 0.05 -8.39
C GLY A 40 5.28 1.03 -7.29
N PHE A 41 5.81 0.52 -6.18
CA PHE A 41 6.36 1.35 -5.10
C PHE A 41 7.47 2.27 -5.60
N GLN A 42 8.36 1.77 -6.45
CA GLN A 42 9.45 2.56 -7.02
C GLN A 42 8.93 3.65 -7.96
N LEU A 43 8.08 3.31 -8.92
CA LEU A 43 7.52 4.29 -9.88
C LEU A 43 6.76 5.41 -9.16
N GLY A 44 5.99 5.08 -8.14
CA GLY A 44 5.31 6.09 -7.32
C GLY A 44 6.28 7.00 -6.57
N ALA A 45 7.35 6.45 -5.99
CA ALA A 45 8.38 7.21 -5.30
C ALA A 45 9.12 8.17 -6.26
N GLU A 46 9.49 7.68 -7.44
CA GLU A 46 10.14 8.48 -8.49
C GLU A 46 9.20 9.57 -9.02
N HIS A 47 7.91 9.25 -9.20
CA HIS A 47 6.92 10.25 -9.64
C HIS A 47 6.71 11.35 -8.60
N LEU A 48 6.72 11.01 -7.31
CA LEU A 48 6.67 11.96 -6.20
C LEU A 48 7.94 12.81 -6.08
N GLY A 49 9.04 12.37 -6.70
CA GLY A 49 10.35 12.99 -6.57
C GLY A 49 11.11 12.58 -5.31
N ALA A 50 10.67 11.53 -4.63
CA ALA A 50 11.33 10.98 -3.45
C ALA A 50 12.48 10.04 -3.82
N MET A 51 13.38 9.78 -2.88
CA MET A 51 14.46 8.81 -3.09
C MET A 51 13.93 7.39 -2.95
N ALA A 52 13.89 6.65 -4.04
CA ALA A 52 13.60 5.21 -4.02
C ALA A 52 14.84 4.40 -3.65
N ILE A 53 14.69 3.44 -2.71
CA ILE A 53 15.72 2.48 -2.30
C ILE A 53 15.21 1.08 -2.63
N PRO A 54 15.46 0.58 -3.86
CA PRO A 54 14.87 -0.64 -4.39
C PRO A 54 15.63 -1.88 -3.90
N MET A 55 15.35 -2.33 -2.68
CA MET A 55 16.04 -3.45 -2.06
C MET A 55 15.55 -4.83 -2.54
N GLY A 56 14.24 -4.95 -2.76
CA GLY A 56 13.63 -6.27 -3.00
C GLY A 56 13.58 -7.14 -1.73
N PRO A 57 13.09 -8.38 -1.81
CA PRO A 57 12.87 -9.23 -0.65
C PRO A 57 14.15 -9.89 -0.12
N GLY A 58 14.09 -10.31 1.14
CA GLY A 58 15.15 -11.09 1.81
C GLY A 58 16.37 -10.29 2.24
N ASN A 59 17.40 -11.00 2.66
CA ASN A 59 18.66 -10.46 3.16
C ASN A 59 18.46 -9.39 4.27
N THR A 60 17.81 -9.79 5.35
CA THR A 60 17.43 -8.91 6.47
C THR A 60 18.61 -8.08 7.00
N GLU A 61 19.80 -8.68 7.09
CA GLU A 61 21.03 -7.97 7.50
C GLU A 61 21.33 -6.77 6.60
N LYS A 62 21.28 -6.98 5.28
CA LYS A 62 21.49 -5.92 4.30
C LYS A 62 20.38 -4.87 4.36
N GLN A 63 19.13 -5.29 4.57
CA GLN A 63 18.00 -4.37 4.74
C GLN A 63 18.26 -3.40 5.90
N LEU A 64 18.61 -3.93 7.08
CA LEU A 64 18.84 -3.13 8.27
C LEU A 64 20.06 -2.21 8.12
N ARG A 65 21.13 -2.69 7.49
CA ARG A 65 22.31 -1.88 7.20
C ARG A 65 21.99 -0.71 6.25
N MET A 66 21.32 -1.00 5.13
CA MET A 66 20.94 0.05 4.17
C MET A 66 19.96 1.06 4.77
N MET A 67 19.06 0.59 5.65
CA MET A 67 18.13 1.44 6.39
C MET A 67 18.86 2.46 7.27
N GLN A 68 19.95 2.06 7.91
CA GLN A 68 20.81 2.95 8.70
C GLN A 68 21.68 3.86 7.82
N ASP A 69 22.38 3.31 6.84
CA ASP A 69 23.34 4.02 6.01
C ASP A 69 22.65 5.11 5.16
N LEU A 70 21.50 4.80 4.57
CA LEU A 70 20.70 5.71 3.75
C LEU A 70 19.68 6.52 4.56
N LYS A 71 19.56 6.24 5.86
CA LYS A 71 18.61 6.92 6.76
C LYS A 71 17.18 6.85 6.20
N SER A 72 16.71 5.66 5.85
CA SER A 72 15.37 5.44 5.30
C SER A 72 14.30 6.01 6.24
N THR A 73 13.36 6.79 5.68
CA THR A 73 12.28 7.43 6.45
C THR A 73 10.95 6.71 6.30
N VAL A 74 10.80 5.94 5.23
CA VAL A 74 9.61 5.17 4.91
C VAL A 74 10.00 3.72 4.61
N LEU A 75 9.23 2.79 5.15
CA LEU A 75 9.33 1.36 4.85
C LEU A 75 8.12 0.92 4.03
N CYS A 76 8.36 0.35 2.85
CA CYS A 76 7.35 -0.38 2.08
C CYS A 76 7.61 -1.88 2.23
N ALA A 77 6.61 -2.63 2.71
CA ALA A 77 6.77 -4.07 2.99
C ALA A 77 5.43 -4.82 2.92
N THR A 78 5.49 -6.15 2.83
CA THR A 78 4.36 -6.99 3.23
C THR A 78 4.24 -7.01 4.76
N SER A 79 3.06 -7.31 5.29
CA SER A 79 2.83 -7.27 6.74
C SER A 79 3.69 -8.28 7.50
N SER A 80 3.87 -9.49 6.95
CA SER A 80 4.72 -10.53 7.56
C SER A 80 6.19 -10.11 7.59
N TYR A 81 6.69 -9.49 6.51
CA TYR A 81 8.08 -9.04 6.46
C TYR A 81 8.33 -7.80 7.33
N ALA A 82 7.37 -6.89 7.41
CA ALA A 82 7.43 -5.76 8.33
C ALA A 82 7.50 -6.22 9.80
N LEU A 83 6.75 -7.26 10.16
CA LEU A 83 6.81 -7.86 11.50
C LEU A 83 8.20 -8.47 11.76
N LEU A 84 8.73 -9.24 10.81
CA LEU A 84 10.09 -9.79 10.93
C LEU A 84 11.14 -8.69 11.13
N LEU A 85 11.07 -7.61 10.35
CA LEU A 85 11.98 -6.48 10.50
C LEU A 85 11.82 -5.80 11.86
N ALA A 86 10.59 -5.67 12.37
CA ALA A 86 10.32 -5.09 13.68
C ALA A 86 10.97 -5.93 14.80
N GLU A 87 10.80 -7.25 14.75
CA GLU A 87 11.41 -8.19 15.70
C GLU A 87 12.94 -8.11 15.67
N GLU A 88 13.56 -8.14 14.49
CA GLU A 88 15.01 -8.04 14.31
C GLU A 88 15.57 -6.69 14.81
N ILE A 89 14.86 -5.60 14.57
CA ILE A 89 15.25 -4.27 15.05
C ILE A 89 15.19 -4.19 16.56
N ALA A 90 14.13 -4.75 17.17
CA ALA A 90 13.96 -4.80 18.62
C ALA A 90 15.03 -5.68 19.27
N GLU A 91 15.28 -6.89 18.74
CA GLU A 91 16.28 -7.83 19.28
C GLU A 91 17.70 -7.24 19.24
N ARG A 92 18.02 -6.51 18.16
CA ARG A 92 19.33 -5.87 18.01
C ARG A 92 19.46 -4.54 18.76
N GLY A 93 18.37 -4.01 19.30
CA GLY A 93 18.37 -2.72 20.00
C GLY A 93 18.83 -1.54 19.13
N ILE A 94 18.48 -1.54 17.84
CA ILE A 94 18.95 -0.54 16.88
C ILE A 94 17.88 0.49 16.49
N ARG A 95 16.69 0.45 17.13
CA ARG A 95 15.58 1.35 16.79
C ARG A 95 15.99 2.83 16.77
N ASP A 96 16.75 3.26 17.75
CA ASP A 96 17.20 4.66 17.88
C ASP A 96 18.22 5.09 16.82
N LYS A 97 18.76 4.13 16.06
CA LYS A 97 19.68 4.40 14.94
C LYS A 97 18.97 4.57 13.62
N LEU A 98 17.65 4.34 13.58
CA LEU A 98 16.81 4.39 12.39
C LEU A 98 16.07 5.72 12.31
N CYS A 99 15.82 6.17 11.09
CA CYS A 99 15.05 7.38 10.80
C CYS A 99 13.62 7.07 10.34
N LEU A 100 13.17 5.82 10.45
CA LEU A 100 11.83 5.42 10.03
C LEU A 100 10.77 6.20 10.80
N ARG A 101 9.79 6.72 10.06
CA ARG A 101 8.62 7.43 10.59
C ARG A 101 7.30 6.94 10.04
N LYS A 102 7.31 6.33 8.85
CA LYS A 102 6.10 5.81 8.19
C LYS A 102 6.32 4.42 7.60
N GLY A 103 5.25 3.63 7.58
CA GLY A 103 5.18 2.35 6.91
C GLY A 103 4.03 2.32 5.92
N VAL A 104 4.27 1.95 4.66
CA VAL A 104 3.23 1.63 3.68
C VAL A 104 3.24 0.12 3.50
N ILE A 105 2.26 -0.53 4.10
CA ILE A 105 2.26 -1.99 4.32
C ILE A 105 0.98 -2.58 3.77
N GLY A 106 1.06 -3.74 3.12
CA GLY A 106 -0.11 -4.40 2.55
C GLY A 106 0.21 -5.74 1.92
N SER A 107 -0.56 -6.12 0.91
CA SER A 107 -0.45 -7.36 0.12
C SER A 107 -0.76 -8.66 0.86
N GLU A 108 -1.02 -8.63 2.15
CA GLU A 108 -1.40 -9.77 2.98
C GLU A 108 -2.51 -9.34 3.93
N ARG A 109 -3.38 -10.29 4.29
CA ARG A 109 -4.39 -10.03 5.31
C ARG A 109 -3.73 -9.95 6.68
N TRP A 110 -3.97 -8.88 7.40
CA TRP A 110 -3.46 -8.64 8.74
C TRP A 110 -4.49 -7.93 9.63
N GLY A 111 -4.40 -8.15 10.92
CA GLY A 111 -5.35 -7.58 11.87
C GLY A 111 -4.75 -6.46 12.72
N ASP A 112 -5.62 -5.77 13.46
CA ASP A 112 -5.24 -4.62 14.29
C ASP A 112 -4.14 -4.91 15.31
N LYS A 113 -4.11 -6.13 15.86
CA LYS A 113 -3.06 -6.52 16.81
C LYS A 113 -1.67 -6.55 16.17
N MET A 114 -1.56 -7.10 14.95
CA MET A 114 -0.30 -7.13 14.21
C MET A 114 0.09 -5.71 13.79
N ARG A 115 -0.86 -4.91 13.32
CA ARG A 115 -0.64 -3.49 12.97
C ARG A 115 -0.08 -2.71 14.16
N ALA A 116 -0.74 -2.80 15.31
CA ALA A 116 -0.32 -2.09 16.53
C ALA A 116 1.08 -2.54 16.99
N ARG A 117 1.38 -3.84 16.88
CA ARG A 117 2.69 -4.38 17.22
C ARG A 117 3.78 -3.84 16.31
N ILE A 118 3.60 -3.92 14.98
CA ILE A 118 4.57 -3.40 14.01
C ILE A 118 4.78 -1.89 14.21
N ALA A 119 3.69 -1.13 14.34
CA ALA A 119 3.75 0.31 14.58
C ALA A 119 4.53 0.66 15.84
N GLY A 120 4.28 -0.06 16.95
CA GLY A 120 4.95 0.17 18.22
C GLY A 120 6.43 -0.21 18.20
N GLU A 121 6.77 -1.38 17.66
CA GLU A 121 8.16 -1.86 17.62
C GLU A 121 9.03 -1.04 16.66
N LEU A 122 8.49 -0.67 15.48
CA LEU A 122 9.19 0.20 14.53
C LEU A 122 9.10 1.70 14.92
N GLY A 123 8.15 2.09 15.76
CA GLY A 123 7.86 3.48 16.10
C GLY A 123 7.45 4.29 14.85
N VAL A 124 6.61 3.73 14.02
CA VAL A 124 6.14 4.33 12.76
C VAL A 124 4.62 4.41 12.71
N GLU A 125 4.13 5.39 11.99
CA GLU A 125 2.75 5.43 11.57
C GLU A 125 2.55 4.52 10.35
N ILE A 126 1.50 3.69 10.37
CA ILE A 126 1.28 2.67 9.32
C ILE A 126 0.06 3.01 8.49
N TYR A 127 0.26 2.97 7.18
CA TYR A 127 -0.77 3.07 6.16
C TYR A 127 -0.91 1.75 5.43
N ASP A 128 -2.14 1.26 5.35
CA ASP A 128 -2.47 0.01 4.68
C ASP A 128 -2.76 0.30 3.20
N ILE A 129 -2.10 -0.40 2.29
CA ILE A 129 -2.21 -0.21 0.85
C ILE A 129 -2.84 -1.43 0.19
N TYR A 130 -3.78 -1.20 -0.71
CA TYR A 130 -4.49 -2.22 -1.44
C TYR A 130 -4.25 -2.14 -2.94
N GLY A 131 -4.31 -3.28 -3.58
CA GLY A 131 -4.32 -3.45 -5.03
C GLY A 131 -4.07 -4.87 -5.46
N LEU A 132 -4.25 -5.13 -6.74
CA LEU A 132 -4.05 -6.42 -7.37
C LEU A 132 -3.43 -6.23 -8.75
N THR A 133 -2.57 -7.15 -9.14
CA THR A 133 -1.79 -7.11 -10.39
C THR A 133 -2.69 -7.03 -11.62
N GLU A 134 -3.88 -7.66 -11.58
CA GLU A 134 -4.84 -7.72 -12.66
C GLU A 134 -5.40 -6.35 -13.02
N VAL A 135 -5.54 -5.46 -12.05
CA VAL A 135 -6.11 -4.11 -12.29
C VAL A 135 -5.01 -3.11 -12.64
N TYR A 136 -4.16 -2.73 -11.72
CA TYR A 136 -2.97 -1.90 -11.96
C TYR A 136 -1.76 -2.40 -11.17
N GLY A 137 -1.97 -3.16 -10.13
CA GLY A 137 -1.02 -3.53 -9.08
C GLY A 137 -1.38 -2.87 -7.76
N PRO A 138 -0.52 -2.90 -6.74
CA PRO A 138 -0.75 -2.13 -5.51
C PRO A 138 -0.84 -0.63 -5.82
N GLY A 139 -1.55 0.10 -4.96
CA GLY A 139 -1.73 1.55 -5.12
C GLY A 139 -3.10 1.96 -5.65
N ILE A 140 -4.05 1.02 -5.82
CA ILE A 140 -5.43 1.33 -6.16
C ILE A 140 -6.14 2.03 -5.00
N GLY A 141 -5.78 1.67 -3.77
CA GLY A 141 -6.33 2.28 -2.56
C GLY A 141 -5.34 2.29 -1.42
N ILE A 142 -5.53 3.23 -0.49
CA ILE A 142 -4.71 3.39 0.72
C ILE A 142 -5.54 3.93 1.87
N SER A 143 -5.22 3.54 3.10
CA SER A 143 -5.76 4.17 4.29
C SER A 143 -5.20 5.60 4.48
N CYS A 144 -5.96 6.45 5.14
CA CYS A 144 -5.54 7.80 5.52
C CYS A 144 -5.30 7.92 7.02
N ASP A 145 -5.02 9.12 7.51
CA ASP A 145 -4.80 9.44 8.93
C ASP A 145 -6.00 9.10 9.83
N ALA A 146 -7.21 9.00 9.28
CA ALA A 146 -8.39 8.57 10.02
C ALA A 146 -8.35 7.07 10.36
N HIS A 147 -7.52 6.28 9.69
CA HIS A 147 -7.39 4.83 9.84
C HIS A 147 -8.72 4.07 9.84
N HIS A 148 -9.70 4.57 9.07
CA HIS A 148 -11.04 4.00 8.96
C HIS A 148 -11.35 3.71 7.49
N GLY A 149 -10.98 2.52 7.02
CA GLY A 149 -11.10 2.14 5.62
C GLY A 149 -9.98 2.69 4.75
N MET A 150 -10.21 2.65 3.43
CA MET A 150 -9.26 3.09 2.41
C MET A 150 -9.96 4.00 1.42
N HIS A 151 -9.24 4.99 0.91
CA HIS A 151 -9.63 5.75 -0.27
C HIS A 151 -9.20 5.03 -1.53
N VAL A 152 -10.04 5.04 -2.54
CA VAL A 152 -9.81 4.46 -3.86
C VAL A 152 -9.91 5.56 -4.90
N TRP A 153 -9.10 5.50 -5.94
CA TRP A 153 -9.04 6.51 -7.00
C TRP A 153 -10.18 6.32 -8.00
N ASP A 154 -11.30 6.99 -7.79
CA ASP A 154 -12.54 6.88 -8.58
C ASP A 154 -12.41 7.41 -10.01
N ASP A 155 -11.36 8.19 -10.30
CA ASP A 155 -10.99 8.59 -11.66
C ASP A 155 -10.24 7.49 -12.45
N TYR A 156 -9.81 6.41 -11.80
CA TYR A 156 -9.12 5.27 -12.40
C TYR A 156 -9.92 3.97 -12.35
N VAL A 157 -10.66 3.76 -11.29
CA VAL A 157 -11.45 2.53 -11.08
C VAL A 157 -12.83 2.85 -10.54
N TYR A 158 -13.83 2.20 -11.09
CA TYR A 158 -15.19 2.21 -10.55
C TYR A 158 -15.35 1.00 -9.62
N VAL A 159 -15.82 1.26 -8.41
CA VAL A 159 -15.97 0.27 -7.33
C VAL A 159 -17.44 -0.11 -7.18
N GLU A 160 -17.71 -1.40 -7.15
CA GLU A 160 -19.01 -1.96 -6.75
C GLU A 160 -18.77 -2.94 -5.60
N VAL A 161 -19.74 -3.06 -4.70
CA VAL A 161 -19.79 -4.13 -3.71
C VAL A 161 -21.03 -4.95 -3.96
N VAL A 162 -20.84 -6.25 -4.19
CA VAL A 162 -21.93 -7.14 -4.60
C VAL A 162 -22.04 -8.35 -3.68
N ASP A 163 -23.22 -8.92 -3.62
CA ASP A 163 -23.42 -10.22 -3.00
C ASP A 163 -22.64 -11.29 -3.79
N PRO A 164 -21.78 -12.09 -3.15
CA PRO A 164 -20.90 -13.02 -3.84
C PRO A 164 -21.63 -14.15 -4.57
N ASP A 165 -22.84 -14.51 -4.14
CA ASP A 165 -23.61 -15.62 -4.72
C ASP A 165 -24.49 -15.16 -5.88
N THR A 166 -25.13 -14.00 -5.74
CA THR A 166 -26.09 -13.49 -6.72
C THR A 166 -25.50 -12.47 -7.68
N GLY A 167 -24.40 -11.79 -7.31
CA GLY A 167 -23.80 -10.69 -8.06
C GLY A 167 -24.64 -9.40 -8.02
N ALA A 168 -25.68 -9.35 -7.20
CA ALA A 168 -26.50 -8.16 -7.00
C ALA A 168 -25.77 -7.13 -6.12
N PRO A 169 -25.89 -5.82 -6.39
CA PRO A 169 -25.32 -4.80 -5.52
C PRO A 169 -25.88 -4.90 -4.09
N VAL A 170 -25.02 -4.71 -3.09
CA VAL A 170 -25.44 -4.60 -1.69
C VAL A 170 -25.50 -3.13 -1.27
N PRO A 171 -26.34 -2.76 -0.29
CA PRO A 171 -26.38 -1.42 0.26
C PRO A 171 -25.03 -0.98 0.88
N ASP A 172 -24.76 0.32 0.87
CA ASP A 172 -23.59 0.89 1.54
C ASP A 172 -23.59 0.51 3.03
N GLY A 173 -22.43 0.14 3.52
CA GLY A 173 -22.23 -0.36 4.89
C GLY A 173 -22.36 -1.88 5.04
N GLU A 174 -22.99 -2.57 4.11
CA GLU A 174 -23.06 -4.03 4.10
C GLU A 174 -21.82 -4.66 3.46
N VAL A 175 -21.46 -5.83 3.97
CA VAL A 175 -20.29 -6.58 3.46
C VAL A 175 -20.68 -7.35 2.21
N GLY A 176 -19.86 -7.23 1.16
CA GLY A 176 -19.99 -7.98 -0.07
C GLY A 176 -18.63 -8.15 -0.74
N GLU A 177 -18.63 -8.71 -1.94
CA GLU A 177 -17.45 -8.88 -2.77
C GLU A 177 -17.12 -7.59 -3.52
N LEU A 178 -15.84 -7.21 -3.49
CA LEU A 178 -15.32 -6.10 -4.28
C LEU A 178 -15.30 -6.44 -5.77
N VAL A 179 -15.92 -5.58 -6.57
CA VAL A 179 -15.91 -5.65 -8.03
C VAL A 179 -15.34 -4.37 -8.59
N LEU A 180 -14.39 -4.48 -9.51
CA LEU A 180 -13.68 -3.34 -10.08
C LEU A 180 -13.88 -3.25 -11.59
N THR A 181 -14.16 -2.04 -12.06
CA THR A 181 -14.11 -1.69 -13.48
C THR A 181 -13.03 -0.64 -13.71
N THR A 182 -12.10 -0.92 -14.62
CA THR A 182 -11.04 0.05 -14.97
C THR A 182 -11.59 1.10 -15.92
N LEU A 183 -11.39 2.37 -15.61
CA LEU A 183 -11.94 3.48 -16.40
C LEU A 183 -10.97 4.00 -17.47
N ARG A 184 -9.67 3.88 -17.24
CA ARG A 184 -8.64 4.47 -18.12
C ARG A 184 -7.64 3.46 -18.68
N LYS A 185 -7.59 2.24 -18.13
CA LYS A 185 -6.63 1.21 -18.49
C LYS A 185 -6.82 0.75 -19.95
N GLN A 186 -5.77 0.82 -20.74
CA GLN A 186 -5.80 0.50 -22.18
C GLN A 186 -5.26 -0.90 -22.48
N GLY A 187 -4.22 -1.33 -21.78
CA GLY A 187 -3.48 -2.56 -22.08
C GLY A 187 -4.25 -3.85 -21.75
N ALA A 188 -5.12 -3.83 -20.75
CA ALA A 188 -5.99 -4.94 -20.37
C ALA A 188 -7.19 -4.37 -19.60
N PRO A 189 -8.15 -3.71 -20.28
CA PRO A 189 -9.30 -3.16 -19.59
C PRO A 189 -10.15 -4.27 -18.97
N LEU A 190 -10.61 -4.05 -17.76
CA LEU A 190 -11.47 -4.97 -17.01
C LEU A 190 -12.81 -4.31 -16.73
N ILE A 191 -13.89 -5.03 -17.00
CA ILE A 191 -15.25 -4.59 -16.73
C ILE A 191 -15.85 -5.55 -15.72
N ARG A 192 -16.28 -5.02 -14.57
CA ARG A 192 -16.87 -5.78 -13.48
C ARG A 192 -16.03 -7.00 -13.08
N TYR A 193 -14.72 -6.77 -12.89
CA TYR A 193 -13.80 -7.82 -12.45
C TYR A 193 -14.05 -8.16 -10.98
N ARG A 194 -14.40 -9.41 -10.71
CA ARG A 194 -14.63 -9.95 -9.37
C ARG A 194 -13.28 -10.25 -8.72
N THR A 195 -12.97 -9.55 -7.63
CA THR A 195 -11.66 -9.69 -6.96
C THR A 195 -11.62 -10.86 -5.99
N HIS A 196 -12.79 -11.35 -5.55
CA HIS A 196 -12.97 -12.31 -4.46
C HIS A 196 -12.52 -11.78 -3.08
N ASP A 197 -12.25 -10.48 -2.97
CA ASP A 197 -12.02 -9.82 -1.70
C ASP A 197 -13.34 -9.32 -1.12
N LEU A 198 -13.54 -9.54 0.18
CA LEU A 198 -14.69 -9.01 0.90
C LEU A 198 -14.41 -7.61 1.42
N THR A 199 -15.34 -6.70 1.17
CA THR A 199 -15.27 -5.31 1.61
C THR A 199 -16.65 -4.73 1.88
N ARG A 200 -16.70 -3.45 2.21
CA ARG A 200 -17.93 -2.64 2.27
C ARG A 200 -17.63 -1.20 1.93
N ILE A 201 -18.58 -0.50 1.34
CA ILE A 201 -18.51 0.96 1.21
C ILE A 201 -18.81 1.56 2.58
N ILE A 202 -17.95 2.46 3.05
CA ILE A 202 -18.18 3.23 4.28
C ILE A 202 -18.89 4.52 3.87
N PRO A 203 -20.18 4.71 4.25
CA PRO A 203 -20.91 5.89 3.83
C PRO A 203 -20.43 7.14 4.57
N GLY A 204 -20.58 8.31 3.92
CA GLY A 204 -20.25 9.61 4.46
C GLY A 204 -18.82 10.07 4.13
N ASP A 205 -18.56 11.34 4.47
CA ASP A 205 -17.28 11.98 4.19
C ASP A 205 -16.21 11.54 5.20
N CYS A 206 -14.99 11.35 4.71
CA CYS A 206 -13.87 11.07 5.58
C CYS A 206 -13.34 12.35 6.23
N THR A 207 -12.97 12.28 7.51
CA THR A 207 -12.42 13.41 8.25
C THR A 207 -11.06 13.90 7.75
N CYS A 208 -10.38 13.13 6.91
CA CYS A 208 -9.10 13.52 6.30
C CYS A 208 -9.24 14.57 5.19
N GLY A 209 -10.45 14.84 4.71
CA GLY A 209 -10.72 15.81 3.65
C GLY A 209 -10.54 15.30 2.22
N PHE A 210 -10.37 13.98 2.05
CA PHE A 210 -10.34 13.33 0.74
C PHE A 210 -11.74 13.10 0.22
#